data_330bc747796de31d89a5979173e8b24c
#
_entry.id   330bc747796de31d89a5979173e8b24c
#
_cell.length_a   1.000
_cell.length_b   1.000
_cell.length_c   1.000
_cell.angle_alpha   90.00
_cell.angle_beta   90.00
_cell.angle_gamma   90.00
#
_symmetry.space_group_name_H-M   'P 1'
#
loop_
_entity.id
_entity.type
_entity.pdbx_description
1 polymer ?
#
loop_
_entity_poly.entity_id
_entity_poly.type
_entity_poly.pdbx_seq_one_letter_code
_entity_poly.pdbx_strand_id
1 'polypeptide(L)'
;MERRLTITEAAKRLGVTSKTLQRWDREGKLVPDSRSATNRRLYSESQIARFAGLVSKEESSRVVVYCRVSSSAQKPDLVNQRRVLEEFVAARGLAGAEFIEEVGGGLNFKRKKFLALMDDISNRQVKTLVLAHRDRLTRFGYEWFEHHATMHGCDILVLNQERLSPEQEMVQDLMTITHCFSARLYGLRNYKKKLKEALDADRAQD
;
A
#
# COMPACT_ATOMS: atom_id res chain seq x y z
N MET A 1 35.43 8.45 9.15
CA MET A 1 35.47 8.70 7.68
C MET A 1 34.91 7.47 6.97
N GLU A 2 33.89 7.63 6.13
CA GLU A 2 33.33 6.51 5.36
C GLU A 2 34.30 6.04 4.27
N ARG A 3 34.44 4.73 4.12
CA ARG A 3 35.35 4.12 3.12
C ARG A 3 34.78 4.36 1.72
N ARG A 4 35.62 4.90 0.83
CA ARG A 4 35.29 5.09 -0.58
C ARG A 4 35.84 3.91 -1.40
N LEU A 5 34.99 3.36 -2.24
CA LEU A 5 35.28 2.25 -3.11
C LEU A 5 35.58 2.73 -4.54
N THR A 6 36.57 2.14 -5.16
CA THR A 6 36.82 2.32 -6.59
C THR A 6 35.72 1.62 -7.40
N ILE A 7 35.61 1.98 -8.70
CA ILE A 7 34.63 1.34 -9.59
C ILE A 7 34.80 -0.19 -9.66
N THR A 8 36.02 -0.69 -9.54
CA THR A 8 36.32 -2.13 -9.57
C THR A 8 35.83 -2.81 -8.29
N GLU A 9 36.06 -2.21 -7.13
CA GLU A 9 35.59 -2.74 -5.84
C GLU A 9 34.06 -2.69 -5.75
N ALA A 10 33.44 -1.59 -6.20
CA ALA A 10 32.01 -1.44 -6.26
C ALA A 10 31.36 -2.47 -7.20
N ALA A 11 31.94 -2.69 -8.37
CA ALA A 11 31.50 -3.69 -9.32
C ALA A 11 31.55 -5.11 -8.75
N LYS A 12 32.63 -5.46 -8.06
CA LYS A 12 32.79 -6.75 -7.39
C LYS A 12 31.72 -6.97 -6.32
N ARG A 13 31.40 -5.94 -5.51
CA ARG A 13 30.37 -6.03 -4.45
C ARG A 13 28.95 -6.18 -5.01
N LEU A 14 28.68 -5.57 -6.16
CA LEU A 14 27.37 -5.65 -6.84
C LEU A 14 27.25 -6.88 -7.77
N GLY A 15 28.30 -7.70 -7.90
CA GLY A 15 28.30 -8.85 -8.80
C GLY A 15 28.19 -8.48 -10.29
N VAL A 16 28.68 -7.30 -10.68
CA VAL A 16 28.60 -6.79 -12.05
C VAL A 16 29.96 -6.36 -12.58
N THR A 17 30.06 -6.03 -13.88
CA THR A 17 31.30 -5.51 -14.47
C THR A 17 31.46 -4.01 -14.28
N SER A 18 32.69 -3.51 -14.29
CA SER A 18 32.96 -2.06 -14.27
C SER A 18 32.31 -1.34 -15.45
N LYS A 19 32.16 -1.98 -16.61
CA LYS A 19 31.45 -1.46 -17.79
C LYS A 19 29.96 -1.25 -17.48
N THR A 20 29.35 -2.14 -16.73
CA THR A 20 27.95 -2.02 -16.28
C THR A 20 27.77 -0.79 -15.37
N LEU A 21 28.68 -0.57 -14.40
CA LEU A 21 28.63 0.63 -13.55
C LEU A 21 28.84 1.92 -14.34
N GLN A 22 29.71 1.92 -15.36
CA GLN A 22 29.89 3.08 -16.24
C GLN A 22 28.65 3.37 -17.07
N ARG A 23 27.89 2.34 -17.50
CA ARG A 23 26.61 2.50 -18.16
C ARG A 23 25.58 3.07 -17.22
N TRP A 24 25.46 2.52 -15.99
CA TRP A 24 24.52 3.00 -14.98
C TRP A 24 24.77 4.45 -14.55
N ASP A 25 26.04 4.90 -14.50
CA ASP A 25 26.38 6.30 -14.29
C ASP A 25 25.83 7.19 -15.42
N ARG A 26 25.99 6.79 -16.68
CA ARG A 26 25.47 7.52 -17.84
C ARG A 26 23.94 7.54 -17.92
N GLU A 27 23.30 6.46 -17.49
CA GLU A 27 21.84 6.31 -17.44
C GLU A 27 21.23 6.96 -16.17
N GLY A 28 22.03 7.54 -15.28
CA GLY A 28 21.59 8.11 -14.01
C GLY A 28 21.10 7.08 -12.99
N LYS A 29 21.27 5.78 -13.26
CA LYS A 29 20.80 4.69 -12.40
C LYS A 29 21.64 4.52 -11.13
N LEU A 30 22.95 4.65 -11.23
CA LEU A 30 23.88 4.67 -10.11
C LEU A 30 25.01 5.65 -10.39
N VAL A 31 24.85 6.90 -9.95
CA VAL A 31 25.83 7.97 -10.10
C VAL A 31 26.84 7.91 -8.96
N PRO A 32 28.16 7.98 -9.21
CA PRO A 32 29.16 7.95 -8.14
C PRO A 32 29.03 9.14 -7.19
N ASP A 33 29.22 8.91 -5.88
CA ASP A 33 29.19 9.96 -4.83
C ASP A 33 30.21 11.06 -5.07
N SER A 34 31.36 10.69 -5.62
CA SER A 34 32.44 11.65 -5.89
C SER A 34 33.34 11.14 -7.00
N ARG A 35 34.21 12.05 -7.47
CA ARG A 35 35.30 11.70 -8.38
C ARG A 35 36.62 12.12 -7.77
N SER A 36 37.65 11.32 -7.98
CA SER A 36 39.02 11.66 -7.57
C SER A 36 39.57 12.85 -8.39
N ALA A 37 40.68 13.41 -7.97
CA ALA A 37 41.41 14.46 -8.71
C ALA A 37 41.78 14.01 -10.16
N THR A 38 41.89 12.70 -10.39
CA THR A 38 42.13 12.09 -11.72
C THR A 38 40.86 11.65 -12.41
N ASN A 39 39.70 12.21 -12.02
CA ASN A 39 38.37 11.95 -12.56
C ASN A 39 37.90 10.47 -12.46
N ARG A 40 38.47 9.69 -11.55
CA ARG A 40 38.03 8.32 -11.29
C ARG A 40 36.76 8.32 -10.44
N ARG A 41 35.79 7.46 -10.81
CA ARG A 41 34.55 7.27 -10.06
C ARG A 41 34.79 6.64 -8.68
N LEU A 42 34.24 7.24 -7.66
CA LEU A 42 34.30 6.76 -6.28
C LEU A 42 32.86 6.62 -5.73
N TYR A 43 32.60 5.49 -5.14
CA TYR A 43 31.32 5.11 -4.53
C TYR A 43 31.49 4.97 -3.03
N SER A 44 30.56 5.44 -2.21
CA SER A 44 30.56 5.15 -0.79
C SER A 44 30.10 3.71 -0.53
N GLU A 45 30.56 3.14 0.56
CA GLU A 45 30.17 1.80 0.97
C GLU A 45 28.65 1.74 1.24
N SER A 46 28.09 2.79 1.87
CA SER A 46 26.66 2.95 2.12
C SER A 46 25.85 3.08 0.83
N GLN A 47 26.36 3.77 -0.19
CA GLN A 47 25.71 3.88 -1.50
C GLN A 47 25.59 2.52 -2.19
N ILE A 48 26.69 1.74 -2.22
CA ILE A 48 26.69 0.42 -2.82
C ILE A 48 25.78 -0.54 -2.05
N ALA A 49 25.81 -0.49 -0.73
CA ALA A 49 24.96 -1.33 0.11
C ALA A 49 23.47 -1.00 -0.10
N ARG A 50 23.09 0.30 -0.18
CA ARG A 50 21.72 0.74 -0.52
C ARG A 50 21.29 0.25 -1.91
N PHE A 51 22.15 0.38 -2.90
CA PHE A 51 21.84 -0.04 -4.25
C PHE A 51 21.73 -1.57 -4.39
N ALA A 52 22.54 -2.32 -3.64
CA ALA A 52 22.48 -3.78 -3.56
C ALA A 52 21.26 -4.29 -2.76
N GLY A 53 20.49 -3.42 -2.13
CA GLY A 53 19.44 -3.82 -1.18
C GLY A 53 19.99 -4.47 0.10
N LEU A 54 21.29 -4.34 0.35
CA LEU A 54 22.00 -4.95 1.50
C LEU A 54 21.95 -4.07 2.74
N VAL A 55 21.68 -2.77 2.58
CA VAL A 55 21.31 -1.92 3.73
C VAL A 55 19.81 -1.98 3.84
N SER A 56 19.34 -2.64 4.86
CA SER A 56 18.05 -2.30 5.40
C SER A 56 18.03 -0.77 5.56
N LYS A 57 17.15 -0.06 4.81
CA LYS A 57 16.65 1.24 5.23
C LYS A 57 16.47 1.07 6.73
N GLU A 58 17.01 1.96 7.58
CA GLU A 58 16.82 1.92 9.02
C GLU A 58 15.43 1.37 9.28
N GLU A 59 15.34 0.24 10.00
CA GLU A 59 14.06 -0.41 10.19
C GLU A 59 13.12 0.63 10.76
N SER A 60 12.14 1.04 9.99
CA SER A 60 11.20 2.06 10.44
C SER A 60 10.63 1.60 11.76
N SER A 61 10.72 2.41 12.78
CA SER A 61 10.04 2.16 14.07
C SER A 61 8.61 2.72 14.06
N ARG A 62 8.17 3.30 12.93
CA ARG A 62 6.88 3.97 12.81
C ARG A 62 5.73 3.00 13.00
N VAL A 63 4.91 3.30 13.98
CA VAL A 63 3.67 2.57 14.29
C VAL A 63 2.51 3.41 13.77
N VAL A 64 1.66 2.79 12.95
CA VAL A 64 0.48 3.44 12.40
C VAL A 64 -0.77 2.74 12.92
N VAL A 65 -1.73 3.52 13.40
CA VAL A 65 -3.06 3.07 13.80
C VAL A 65 -4.06 3.55 12.76
N TYR A 66 -4.73 2.63 12.08
CA TYR A 66 -5.68 2.98 11.04
C TYR A 66 -7.12 2.74 11.51
N CYS A 67 -7.91 3.81 11.51
CA CYS A 67 -9.31 3.83 11.89
C CYS A 67 -10.18 4.16 10.67
N ARG A 68 -11.29 3.45 10.48
CA ARG A 68 -12.19 3.69 9.36
C ARG A 68 -13.65 3.48 9.71
N VAL A 69 -14.50 4.33 9.12
CA VAL A 69 -15.95 4.15 9.04
C VAL A 69 -16.42 4.34 7.61
N SER A 70 -17.56 3.75 7.24
CA SER A 70 -18.06 3.77 5.87
C SER A 70 -18.68 5.11 5.48
N SER A 71 -19.26 5.83 6.44
CA SER A 71 -19.97 7.09 6.19
C SER A 71 -19.69 8.15 7.26
N SER A 72 -19.97 9.41 6.91
CA SER A 72 -19.83 10.53 7.85
C SER A 72 -20.81 10.47 9.02
N ALA A 73 -21.93 9.75 8.89
CA ALA A 73 -22.88 9.54 9.98
C ALA A 73 -22.28 8.71 11.11
N GLN A 74 -21.27 7.88 10.82
CA GLN A 74 -20.56 7.00 11.77
C GLN A 74 -19.34 7.67 12.41
N LYS A 75 -19.20 8.99 12.36
CA LYS A 75 -18.09 9.68 13.05
C LYS A 75 -18.01 9.39 14.55
N PRO A 76 -19.11 9.24 15.30
CA PRO A 76 -19.03 8.80 16.70
C PRO A 76 -18.34 7.45 16.89
N ASP A 77 -18.57 6.49 15.96
CA ASP A 77 -17.91 5.18 15.99
C ASP A 77 -16.41 5.31 15.68
N LEU A 78 -16.03 6.23 14.80
CA LEU A 78 -14.63 6.52 14.51
C LEU A 78 -13.90 7.04 15.76
N VAL A 79 -14.52 7.96 16.50
CA VAL A 79 -13.98 8.47 17.77
C VAL A 79 -13.84 7.34 18.79
N ASN A 80 -14.84 6.46 18.88
CA ASN A 80 -14.78 5.31 19.79
C ASN A 80 -13.68 4.30 19.39
N GLN A 81 -13.55 4.00 18.09
CA GLN A 81 -12.44 3.17 17.58
C GLN A 81 -11.09 3.76 17.98
N ARG A 82 -10.91 5.06 17.76
CA ARG A 82 -9.68 5.76 18.10
C ARG A 82 -9.36 5.62 19.59
N ARG A 83 -10.31 5.93 20.47
CA ARG A 83 -10.12 5.84 21.94
C ARG A 83 -9.68 4.44 22.37
N VAL A 84 -10.36 3.41 21.89
CA VAL A 84 -10.02 2.01 22.22
C VAL A 84 -8.61 1.64 21.72
N LEU A 85 -8.23 2.10 20.55
CA LEU A 85 -6.91 1.85 19.98
C LEU A 85 -5.82 2.67 20.68
N GLU A 86 -6.10 3.88 21.16
CA GLU A 86 -5.19 4.67 22.00
C GLU A 86 -4.87 3.92 23.32
N GLU A 87 -5.89 3.38 23.98
CA GLU A 87 -5.71 2.54 25.18
C GLU A 87 -4.87 1.28 24.88
N PHE A 88 -5.14 0.63 23.74
CA PHE A 88 -4.41 -0.57 23.32
C PHE A 88 -2.94 -0.29 23.03
N VAL A 89 -2.63 0.77 22.28
CA VAL A 89 -1.25 1.17 21.92
C VAL A 89 -0.48 1.55 23.17
N ALA A 90 -1.12 2.29 24.10
CA ALA A 90 -0.54 2.67 25.38
C ALA A 90 -0.20 1.43 26.23
N ALA A 91 -1.15 0.48 26.34
CA ALA A 91 -0.95 -0.76 27.10
C ALA A 91 0.17 -1.65 26.51
N ARG A 92 0.43 -1.54 25.20
CA ARG A 92 1.50 -2.27 24.48
C ARG A 92 2.85 -1.55 24.47
N GLY A 93 2.93 -0.33 25.02
CA GLY A 93 4.15 0.48 25.00
C GLY A 93 4.55 0.95 23.61
N LEU A 94 3.61 1.02 22.66
CA LEU A 94 3.84 1.49 21.29
C LEU A 94 3.82 3.03 21.26
N ALA A 95 4.82 3.66 21.86
CA ALA A 95 4.91 5.11 21.97
C ALA A 95 5.07 5.76 20.56
N GLY A 96 4.44 6.94 20.38
CA GLY A 96 4.56 7.71 19.15
C GLY A 96 3.74 7.16 17.97
N ALA A 97 2.72 6.33 18.22
CA ALA A 97 1.84 5.82 17.19
C ALA A 97 1.09 6.95 16.47
N GLU A 98 1.13 6.93 15.14
CA GLU A 98 0.40 7.87 14.29
C GLU A 98 -1.01 7.35 14.00
N PHE A 99 -2.03 8.20 14.16
CA PHE A 99 -3.42 7.85 13.91
C PHE A 99 -3.87 8.35 12.55
N ILE A 100 -4.29 7.43 11.69
CA ILE A 100 -4.89 7.71 10.39
C ILE A 100 -6.37 7.40 10.48
N GLU A 101 -7.21 8.43 10.35
CA GLU A 101 -8.67 8.32 10.36
C GLU A 101 -9.22 8.53 8.96
N GLU A 102 -10.07 7.63 8.47
CA GLU A 102 -10.64 7.73 7.12
C GLU A 102 -12.14 7.42 7.10
N VAL A 103 -12.88 8.22 6.31
CA VAL A 103 -14.28 7.95 6.02
C VAL A 103 -14.38 7.43 4.58
N GLY A 104 -14.85 6.20 4.42
CA GLY A 104 -14.98 5.54 3.12
C GLY A 104 -15.30 4.06 3.24
N GLY A 105 -16.06 3.52 2.30
CA GLY A 105 -16.48 2.12 2.30
C GLY A 105 -15.31 1.13 2.23
N GLY A 106 -15.45 -0.02 2.87
CA GLY A 106 -14.44 -1.08 2.90
C GLY A 106 -14.12 -1.70 1.54
N LEU A 107 -15.02 -1.53 0.56
CA LEU A 107 -14.86 -1.96 -0.84
C LEU A 107 -14.14 -0.94 -1.71
N ASN A 108 -13.97 0.29 -1.24
CA ASN A 108 -13.34 1.35 -2.00
C ASN A 108 -11.81 1.32 -1.79
N PHE A 109 -11.08 0.68 -2.67
CA PHE A 109 -9.62 0.65 -2.65
C PHE A 109 -8.95 1.96 -3.14
N LYS A 110 -9.74 2.94 -3.64
CA LYS A 110 -9.23 4.25 -4.08
C LYS A 110 -9.24 5.30 -2.96
N ARG A 111 -9.40 4.89 -1.72
CA ARG A 111 -9.33 5.77 -0.54
C ARG A 111 -7.94 6.38 -0.44
N LYS A 112 -7.87 7.70 -0.32
CA LYS A 112 -6.59 8.44 -0.37
C LYS A 112 -5.62 8.06 0.74
N LYS A 113 -6.12 7.99 1.99
CA LYS A 113 -5.27 7.66 3.14
C LYS A 113 -4.87 6.19 3.14
N PHE A 114 -5.77 5.31 2.69
CA PHE A 114 -5.45 3.90 2.49
C PHE A 114 -4.34 3.70 1.44
N LEU A 115 -4.42 4.37 0.28
CA LEU A 115 -3.39 4.27 -0.75
C LEU A 115 -2.03 4.81 -0.25
N ALA A 116 -2.03 5.96 0.42
CA ALA A 116 -0.81 6.51 1.03
C ALA A 116 -0.20 5.55 2.07
N LEU A 117 -1.02 4.91 2.89
CA LEU A 117 -0.58 3.90 3.84
C LEU A 117 0.05 2.68 3.13
N MET A 118 -0.55 2.21 2.04
CA MET A 118 0.00 1.10 1.24
C MET A 118 1.34 1.47 0.59
N ASP A 119 1.48 2.71 0.10
CA ASP A 119 2.74 3.22 -0.42
C ASP A 119 3.80 3.30 0.68
N ASP A 120 3.47 3.78 1.87
CA ASP A 120 4.37 3.83 3.03
C ASP A 120 4.83 2.43 3.46
N ILE A 121 3.92 1.44 3.48
CA ILE A 121 4.25 0.03 3.77
C ILE A 121 5.19 -0.52 2.68
N SER A 122 4.86 -0.31 1.41
CA SER A 122 5.68 -0.78 0.26
C SER A 122 7.10 -0.18 0.30
N ASN A 123 7.21 1.05 0.80
CA ASN A 123 8.48 1.74 1.01
C ASN A 123 9.18 1.37 2.34
N ARG A 124 8.66 0.40 3.09
CA ARG A 124 9.18 -0.03 4.41
C ARG A 124 9.25 1.10 5.43
N GLN A 125 8.32 2.05 5.36
CA GLN A 125 8.26 3.19 6.28
C GLN A 125 7.36 2.93 7.49
N VAL A 126 6.63 1.81 7.51
CA VAL A 126 5.77 1.40 8.61
C VAL A 126 6.27 0.08 9.15
N LYS A 127 6.59 0.02 10.44
CA LYS A 127 6.98 -1.21 11.14
C LYS A 127 5.77 -1.99 11.63
N THR A 128 4.77 -1.27 12.15
CA THR A 128 3.59 -1.90 12.73
C THR A 128 2.34 -1.14 12.32
N LEU A 129 1.37 -1.87 11.78
CA LEU A 129 0.02 -1.37 11.51
C LEU A 129 -0.94 -1.94 12.55
N VAL A 130 -1.69 -1.08 13.24
CA VAL A 130 -2.65 -1.47 14.27
C VAL A 130 -4.07 -1.21 13.77
N LEU A 131 -4.94 -2.21 13.92
CA LEU A 131 -6.33 -2.20 13.47
C LEU A 131 -7.27 -2.63 14.59
N ALA A 132 -8.44 -2.02 14.68
CA ALA A 132 -9.50 -2.47 15.60
C ALA A 132 -10.06 -3.84 15.15
N HIS A 133 -10.27 -4.01 13.85
CA HIS A 133 -10.75 -5.24 13.21
C HIS A 133 -10.23 -5.30 11.77
N ARG A 134 -10.12 -6.50 11.19
CA ARG A 134 -9.63 -6.72 9.81
C ARG A 134 -10.42 -5.94 8.76
N ASP A 135 -11.73 -5.83 8.92
CA ASP A 135 -12.63 -5.10 8.03
C ASP A 135 -12.43 -3.58 8.04
N ARG A 136 -11.68 -3.04 9.02
CA ARG A 136 -11.28 -1.62 9.01
C ARG A 136 -10.25 -1.34 7.92
N LEU A 137 -9.40 -2.31 7.59
CA LEU A 137 -8.47 -2.17 6.47
C LEU A 137 -9.21 -2.36 5.14
N THR A 138 -9.83 -3.51 4.96
CA THR A 138 -10.56 -3.89 3.74
C THR A 138 -11.67 -4.87 4.05
N ARG A 139 -12.76 -4.84 3.29
CA ARG A 139 -13.87 -5.79 3.45
C ARG A 139 -13.53 -7.17 2.88
N PHE A 140 -12.75 -7.24 1.80
CA PHE A 140 -12.30 -8.47 1.17
C PHE A 140 -10.82 -8.44 0.89
N GLY A 141 -10.20 -9.62 0.80
CA GLY A 141 -8.80 -9.77 0.44
C GLY A 141 -7.83 -9.33 1.54
N TYR A 142 -8.23 -9.35 2.81
CA TYR A 142 -7.37 -8.97 3.94
C TYR A 142 -6.07 -9.77 3.94
N GLU A 143 -6.12 -11.06 3.64
CA GLU A 143 -4.98 -11.98 3.62
C GLU A 143 -3.91 -11.54 2.60
N TRP A 144 -4.35 -10.94 1.48
CA TRP A 144 -3.42 -10.39 0.50
C TRP A 144 -2.67 -9.18 1.07
N PHE A 145 -3.38 -8.28 1.77
CA PHE A 145 -2.76 -7.10 2.39
C PHE A 145 -1.84 -7.49 3.54
N GLU A 146 -2.20 -8.49 4.34
CA GLU A 146 -1.38 -9.02 5.41
C GLU A 146 -0.08 -9.64 4.85
N HIS A 147 -0.18 -10.45 3.80
CA HIS A 147 0.96 -11.01 3.10
C HIS A 147 1.86 -9.90 2.52
N HIS A 148 1.27 -8.91 1.85
CA HIS A 148 2.00 -7.76 1.30
C HIS A 148 2.75 -6.97 2.38
N ALA A 149 2.08 -6.67 3.49
CA ALA A 149 2.69 -5.97 4.63
C ALA A 149 3.89 -6.76 5.19
N THR A 150 3.71 -8.06 5.41
CA THR A 150 4.77 -8.95 5.91
C THR A 150 5.99 -8.98 4.97
N MET A 151 5.78 -9.06 3.67
CA MET A 151 6.88 -9.02 2.68
C MET A 151 7.69 -7.70 2.73
N HIS A 152 7.06 -6.61 3.17
CA HIS A 152 7.70 -5.32 3.30
C HIS A 152 8.14 -5.00 4.75
N GLY A 153 8.10 -6.01 5.64
CA GLY A 153 8.58 -5.89 7.02
C GLY A 153 7.64 -5.11 7.94
N CYS A 154 6.34 -5.05 7.61
CA CYS A 154 5.31 -4.45 8.42
C CYS A 154 4.47 -5.53 9.11
N ASP A 155 4.43 -5.52 10.44
CA ASP A 155 3.57 -6.39 11.23
C ASP A 155 2.17 -5.78 11.37
N ILE A 156 1.11 -6.59 11.20
CA ILE A 156 -0.26 -6.13 11.43
C ILE A 156 -0.79 -6.67 12.76
N LEU A 157 -1.15 -5.76 13.67
CA LEU A 157 -1.78 -6.09 14.95
C LEU A 157 -3.28 -5.78 14.88
N VAL A 158 -4.11 -6.80 15.05
CA VAL A 158 -5.56 -6.68 15.04
C VAL A 158 -6.11 -6.93 16.43
N LEU A 159 -6.91 -5.98 16.96
CA LEU A 159 -7.51 -6.08 18.28
C LEU A 159 -8.65 -7.11 18.34
N ASN A 160 -9.31 -7.39 17.21
CA ASN A 160 -10.45 -8.34 17.08
C ASN A 160 -11.62 -8.06 18.03
N GLN A 161 -11.94 -6.81 18.30
CA GLN A 161 -13.15 -6.46 19.05
C GLN A 161 -14.37 -6.46 18.10
N GLU A 162 -15.20 -7.48 18.19
CA GLU A 162 -16.45 -7.63 17.42
C GLU A 162 -17.40 -6.42 17.55
N ARG A 163 -17.43 -5.78 18.74
CA ARG A 163 -18.24 -4.57 18.99
C ARG A 163 -17.87 -3.35 18.13
N LEU A 164 -16.73 -3.38 17.45
CA LEU A 164 -16.24 -2.31 16.60
C LEU A 164 -16.41 -2.62 15.10
N SER A 165 -17.05 -3.74 14.74
CA SER A 165 -17.44 -4.10 13.38
C SER A 165 -18.97 -4.01 13.23
N PRO A 166 -19.53 -2.91 12.72
CA PRO A 166 -20.98 -2.77 12.59
C PRO A 166 -21.51 -3.72 11.51
N GLU A 167 -22.44 -4.59 11.87
CA GLU A 167 -23.19 -5.44 10.93
C GLU A 167 -23.87 -4.61 9.82
N GLN A 168 -24.32 -3.41 10.17
CA GLN A 168 -24.92 -2.44 9.25
C GLN A 168 -24.01 -2.07 8.08
N GLU A 169 -22.69 -1.96 8.29
CA GLU A 169 -21.74 -1.70 7.20
C GLU A 169 -21.68 -2.88 6.23
N MET A 170 -21.74 -4.12 6.73
CA MET A 170 -21.71 -5.31 5.89
C MET A 170 -22.97 -5.37 4.99
N VAL A 171 -24.14 -5.09 5.54
CA VAL A 171 -25.39 -5.02 4.78
C VAL A 171 -25.30 -3.95 3.69
N GLN A 172 -24.78 -2.76 4.02
CA GLN A 172 -24.62 -1.67 3.05
C GLN A 172 -23.63 -2.03 1.93
N ASP A 173 -22.53 -2.71 2.26
CA ASP A 173 -21.54 -3.18 1.29
C ASP A 173 -22.16 -4.25 0.37
N LEU A 174 -22.94 -5.19 0.90
CA LEU A 174 -23.67 -6.19 0.10
C LEU A 174 -24.68 -5.52 -0.83
N MET A 175 -25.44 -4.53 -0.35
CA MET A 175 -26.36 -3.75 -1.19
C MET A 175 -25.62 -3.06 -2.33
N THR A 176 -24.47 -2.47 -2.06
CA THR A 176 -23.62 -1.80 -3.08
C THR A 176 -23.17 -2.79 -4.16
N ILE A 177 -22.70 -3.98 -3.76
CA ILE A 177 -22.31 -5.05 -4.69
C ILE A 177 -23.53 -5.46 -5.54
N THR A 178 -24.67 -5.72 -4.90
CA THR A 178 -25.90 -6.15 -5.58
C THR A 178 -26.35 -5.09 -6.59
N HIS A 179 -26.30 -3.81 -6.24
CA HIS A 179 -26.63 -2.70 -7.15
C HIS A 179 -25.69 -2.63 -8.36
N CYS A 180 -24.36 -2.79 -8.13
CA CYS A 180 -23.38 -2.82 -9.22
C CYS A 180 -23.64 -3.97 -10.21
N PHE A 181 -23.95 -5.17 -9.71
CA PHE A 181 -24.30 -6.32 -10.56
C PHE A 181 -25.62 -6.12 -11.28
N SER A 182 -26.66 -5.63 -10.60
CA SER A 182 -27.96 -5.35 -11.18
C SER A 182 -27.85 -4.31 -12.30
N ALA A 183 -27.15 -3.22 -12.08
CA ALA A 183 -26.93 -2.18 -13.09
C ALA A 183 -26.23 -2.74 -14.35
N ARG A 184 -25.21 -3.60 -14.18
CA ARG A 184 -24.54 -4.29 -15.30
C ARG A 184 -25.50 -5.24 -16.04
N LEU A 185 -26.30 -6.02 -15.32
CA LEU A 185 -27.26 -6.94 -15.93
C LEU A 185 -28.34 -6.19 -16.73
N TYR A 186 -28.86 -5.08 -16.20
CA TYR A 186 -29.80 -4.22 -16.92
C TYR A 186 -29.17 -3.58 -18.15
N GLY A 187 -27.92 -3.08 -18.04
CA GLY A 187 -27.17 -2.55 -19.18
C GLY A 187 -26.98 -3.57 -20.29
N LEU A 188 -26.64 -4.81 -19.95
CA LEU A 188 -26.48 -5.92 -20.91
C LEU A 188 -27.81 -6.32 -21.55
N ARG A 189 -28.93 -6.31 -20.81
CA ARG A 189 -30.27 -6.55 -21.37
C ARG A 189 -30.67 -5.48 -22.39
N ASN A 190 -30.46 -4.22 -22.08
CA ASN A 190 -30.77 -3.12 -22.99
C ASN A 190 -29.87 -3.16 -24.25
N TYR A 191 -28.60 -3.53 -24.10
CA TYR A 191 -27.68 -3.70 -25.24
C TYR A 191 -28.12 -4.85 -26.15
N LYS A 192 -28.47 -6.03 -25.61
CA LYS A 192 -29.00 -7.16 -26.36
C LYS A 192 -30.28 -6.83 -27.11
N LYS A 193 -31.17 -6.03 -26.48
CA LYS A 193 -32.44 -5.61 -27.11
C LYS A 193 -32.16 -4.69 -28.31
N LYS A 194 -31.30 -3.67 -28.14
CA LYS A 194 -30.89 -2.76 -29.22
C LYS A 194 -30.19 -3.49 -30.37
N LEU A 195 -29.34 -4.47 -30.06
CA LEU A 195 -28.65 -5.28 -31.09
C LEU A 195 -29.66 -6.12 -31.91
N LYS A 196 -30.64 -6.71 -31.22
CA LYS A 196 -31.70 -7.49 -31.89
C LYS A 196 -32.55 -6.59 -32.77
N GLU A 197 -32.99 -5.45 -32.29
CA GLU A 197 -33.76 -4.46 -33.08
C GLU A 197 -33.00 -3.98 -34.32
N ALA A 198 -31.67 -3.75 -34.22
CA ALA A 198 -30.86 -3.40 -35.37
C ALA A 198 -30.72 -4.51 -36.40
N LEU A 199 -30.55 -5.77 -35.96
CA LEU A 199 -30.46 -6.94 -36.85
C LEU A 199 -31.79 -7.25 -37.54
N ASP A 200 -32.90 -7.06 -36.84
CA ASP A 200 -34.24 -7.24 -37.40
C ASP A 200 -34.60 -6.14 -38.42
N ALA A 201 -34.09 -4.89 -38.22
CA ALA A 201 -34.26 -3.80 -39.17
C ALA A 201 -33.44 -4.00 -40.47
N ASP A 202 -32.20 -4.50 -40.39
CA ASP A 202 -31.38 -4.83 -41.55
C ASP A 202 -32.04 -5.96 -42.42
N ARG A 203 -32.64 -6.97 -41.77
CA ARG A 203 -33.32 -8.06 -42.45
C ARG A 203 -34.64 -7.67 -43.11
N ALA A 204 -35.21 -6.52 -42.75
CA ALA A 204 -36.46 -6.02 -43.33
C ALA A 204 -36.18 -5.11 -44.59
N GLN A 205 -34.92 -4.84 -44.93
CA GLN A 205 -34.50 -4.03 -46.07
C GLN A 205 -33.97 -4.87 -47.24
N ASP A 206 -33.77 -6.19 -47.03
CA ASP A 206 -33.46 -7.18 -48.09
C ASP A 206 -34.75 -7.93 -48.51
#